data_907198aff31414166572e02a187c94ce
#
_entry.id   907198aff31414166572e02a187c94ce
#
_cell.length_a   1.000
_cell.length_b   1.000
_cell.length_c   1.000
_cell.angle_alpha   90.00
_cell.angle_beta   90.00
_cell.angle_gamma   90.00
#
_symmetry.space_group_name_H-M   'P 1'
#
loop_
_entity.id
_entity.type
_entity.pdbx_description
1 polymer ?
#
loop_
_entity_poly.entity_id
_entity_poly.type
_entity_poly.pdbx_seq_one_letter_code
_entity_poly.pdbx_strand_id
1 'polypeptide(L)'
;MVMVARDVAGDPTLSVWRDVIVQLGLGSGCAFPLMSGDDAFGALSIYSHERGAFDKDELMLFAELADDLNFGILTLRTRAAHERLQEAHLKSAERLRETLTDTIRAVALTVEKRDPYTAGHQNKVAELCAAIGRELGMDEDRLEGLRLGATIHDIGKVYIPAEILNRPGKLSAAEFEMIKSHPEVGYDIIKGIKFPWPVGQIIMQHHERLDGSGYPKGLKGDEIILEARILAVADTVEAMMSHRPYRPGLGLDAALAQIQEKRDTWYDPAATDACVRLFRERDFRFE
;
A
#
# COMPACT_ATOMS: atom_id res chain seq x y z
N MET A 1 27.28 41.82 6.82
CA MET A 1 27.77 43.21 6.76
C MET A 1 27.77 43.67 5.30
N VAL A 2 27.13 44.79 5.01
CA VAL A 2 27.11 45.34 3.63
C VAL A 2 28.51 45.83 3.29
N MET A 3 29.02 45.51 2.11
CA MET A 3 30.30 45.98 1.58
C MET A 3 30.03 47.07 0.54
N VAL A 4 30.74 48.21 0.66
CA VAL A 4 30.64 49.33 -0.29
C VAL A 4 32.04 49.77 -0.70
N ALA A 5 32.35 49.62 -1.99
CA ALA A 5 33.61 50.08 -2.59
C ALA A 5 33.34 51.28 -3.49
N ARG A 6 33.78 52.47 -3.10
CA ARG A 6 33.61 53.73 -3.88
C ARG A 6 34.57 53.83 -5.07
N ASP A 7 35.69 53.12 -5.02
CA ASP A 7 36.67 52.95 -6.11
C ASP A 7 37.12 51.48 -6.13
N VAL A 8 36.43 50.65 -6.90
CA VAL A 8 36.66 49.18 -6.94
C VAL A 8 38.06 48.83 -7.49
N ALA A 9 38.61 49.64 -8.38
CA ALA A 9 39.94 49.39 -8.94
C ALA A 9 41.06 49.71 -7.92
N GLY A 10 40.83 50.65 -7.00
CA GLY A 10 41.74 51.03 -5.94
C GLY A 10 41.58 50.26 -4.62
N ASP A 11 40.50 49.46 -4.46
CA ASP A 11 40.22 48.78 -3.20
C ASP A 11 41.12 47.52 -3.03
N PRO A 12 41.94 47.48 -1.95
CA PRO A 12 42.80 46.32 -1.69
C PRO A 12 42.08 45.01 -1.50
N THR A 13 40.85 45.03 -0.98
CA THR A 13 40.04 43.84 -0.70
C THR A 13 39.55 43.16 -1.98
N LEU A 14 39.51 43.91 -3.09
CA LEU A 14 39.08 43.45 -4.40
C LEU A 14 40.28 43.17 -5.33
N SER A 15 41.50 43.11 -4.81
CA SER A 15 42.73 42.91 -5.59
C SER A 15 42.70 41.65 -6.50
N VAL A 16 42.10 40.59 -6.04
CA VAL A 16 41.93 39.30 -6.80
C VAL A 16 41.08 39.50 -8.07
N TRP A 17 40.17 40.44 -8.07
CA TRP A 17 39.24 40.75 -9.16
C TRP A 17 39.67 41.94 -10.03
N ARG A 18 40.81 42.53 -9.76
CA ARG A 18 41.27 43.78 -10.37
C ARG A 18 41.27 43.75 -11.89
N ASP A 19 41.77 42.67 -12.49
CA ASP A 19 41.86 42.58 -13.95
C ASP A 19 40.46 42.54 -14.58
N VAL A 20 39.51 41.85 -13.98
CA VAL A 20 38.09 41.78 -14.41
C VAL A 20 37.42 43.13 -14.23
N ILE A 21 37.67 43.83 -13.08
CA ILE A 21 37.13 45.16 -12.77
C ILE A 21 37.59 46.17 -13.82
N VAL A 22 38.89 46.16 -14.15
CA VAL A 22 39.47 47.07 -15.16
C VAL A 22 38.95 46.73 -16.57
N GLN A 23 38.88 45.44 -16.90
CA GLN A 23 38.35 45.01 -18.22
C GLN A 23 36.90 45.43 -18.42
N LEU A 24 36.09 45.37 -17.37
CA LEU A 24 34.67 45.73 -17.40
C LEU A 24 34.45 47.23 -17.18
N GLY A 25 35.49 48.02 -16.87
CA GLY A 25 35.41 49.45 -16.65
C GLY A 25 34.60 49.85 -15.42
N LEU A 26 34.61 49.03 -14.36
CA LEU A 26 33.81 49.25 -13.15
C LEU A 26 34.48 50.32 -12.27
N GLY A 27 33.68 51.34 -11.86
CA GLY A 27 34.12 52.44 -11.03
C GLY A 27 33.81 52.28 -9.53
N SER A 28 32.59 51.80 -9.22
CA SER A 28 32.17 51.55 -7.82
C SER A 28 31.30 50.30 -7.74
N GLY A 29 31.12 49.75 -6.52
CA GLY A 29 30.32 48.58 -6.29
C GLY A 29 29.81 48.46 -4.85
N CYS A 30 28.71 47.78 -4.66
CA CYS A 30 28.21 47.37 -3.35
C CYS A 30 27.76 45.90 -3.37
N ALA A 31 27.87 45.26 -2.22
CA ALA A 31 27.44 43.87 -2.06
C ALA A 31 26.67 43.68 -0.76
N PHE A 32 25.53 43.04 -0.88
CA PHE A 32 24.60 42.74 0.21
C PHE A 32 24.58 41.23 0.42
N PRO A 33 24.90 40.71 1.61
CA PRO A 33 24.90 39.30 1.86
C PRO A 33 23.48 38.76 1.87
N LEU A 34 23.26 37.60 1.25
CA LEU A 34 22.03 36.84 1.36
C LEU A 34 22.21 35.79 2.47
N MET A 35 21.40 35.91 3.52
CA MET A 35 21.61 35.22 4.79
C MET A 35 20.59 34.09 5.00
N SER A 36 21.04 32.98 5.61
CA SER A 36 20.19 31.95 6.18
C SER A 36 20.59 31.75 7.65
N GLY A 37 19.83 32.35 8.58
CA GLY A 37 20.30 32.51 9.95
C GLY A 37 21.56 33.36 10.01
N ASP A 38 22.62 32.84 10.62
CA ASP A 38 23.91 33.52 10.73
C ASP A 38 24.88 33.28 9.55
N ASP A 39 24.51 32.39 8.62
CA ASP A 39 25.35 31.99 7.49
C ASP A 39 24.96 32.72 6.20
N ALA A 40 25.95 33.31 5.51
CA ALA A 40 25.77 33.86 4.18
C ALA A 40 25.86 32.76 3.12
N PHE A 41 24.80 32.57 2.36
CA PHE A 41 24.76 31.60 1.24
C PHE A 41 24.98 32.22 -0.14
N GLY A 42 25.10 33.51 -0.20
CA GLY A 42 25.33 34.29 -1.42
C GLY A 42 25.45 35.80 -1.14
N ALA A 43 25.51 36.57 -2.19
CA ALA A 43 25.46 38.01 -2.14
C ALA A 43 24.79 38.61 -3.37
N LEU A 44 24.03 39.68 -3.20
CA LEU A 44 23.62 40.56 -4.29
C LEU A 44 24.70 41.60 -4.48
N SER A 45 25.39 41.58 -5.64
CA SER A 45 26.43 42.56 -5.98
C SER A 45 25.96 43.49 -7.09
N ILE A 46 26.10 44.79 -6.91
CA ILE A 46 25.70 45.82 -7.85
C ILE A 46 26.91 46.69 -8.16
N TYR A 47 27.14 46.97 -9.42
CA TYR A 47 28.29 47.71 -9.90
C TYR A 47 27.85 48.88 -10.78
N SER A 48 28.66 49.98 -10.76
CA SER A 48 28.52 51.12 -11.66
C SER A 48 29.86 51.42 -12.33
N HIS A 49 29.81 52.01 -13.52
CA HIS A 49 31.00 52.53 -14.21
C HIS A 49 31.53 53.85 -13.57
N GLU A 50 30.66 54.54 -12.83
CA GLU A 50 31.02 55.78 -12.15
C GLU A 50 31.61 55.51 -10.76
N ARG A 51 32.65 56.28 -10.39
CA ARG A 51 33.20 56.21 -9.03
C ARG A 51 32.25 56.89 -8.05
N GLY A 52 32.02 56.22 -6.92
CA GLY A 52 31.18 56.79 -5.86
C GLY A 52 29.70 56.91 -6.23
N ALA A 53 29.22 56.13 -7.20
CA ALA A 53 27.86 56.20 -7.73
C ALA A 53 26.75 55.95 -6.70
N PHE A 54 27.02 55.23 -5.61
CA PHE A 54 25.98 54.80 -4.66
C PHE A 54 25.88 55.80 -3.50
N ASP A 55 24.77 56.55 -3.45
CA ASP A 55 24.40 57.36 -2.32
C ASP A 55 23.72 56.56 -1.19
N LYS A 56 23.34 57.24 -0.11
CA LYS A 56 22.73 56.57 1.05
C LYS A 56 21.35 56.04 0.76
N ASP A 57 20.56 56.72 -0.06
CA ASP A 57 19.18 56.34 -0.37
C ASP A 57 19.16 55.17 -1.35
N GLU A 58 20.07 55.15 -2.32
CA GLU A 58 20.29 54.03 -3.22
C GLU A 58 20.75 52.76 -2.47
N LEU A 59 21.68 52.91 -1.53
CA LEU A 59 22.13 51.78 -0.71
C LEU A 59 21.00 51.21 0.17
N MET A 60 20.10 52.05 0.67
CA MET A 60 18.91 51.58 1.39
C MET A 60 17.96 50.81 0.50
N LEU A 61 17.68 51.31 -0.71
CA LEU A 61 16.85 50.65 -1.69
C LEU A 61 17.41 49.27 -2.09
N PHE A 62 18.72 49.19 -2.31
CA PHE A 62 19.37 47.93 -2.64
C PHE A 62 19.42 46.94 -1.46
N ALA A 63 19.46 47.44 -0.22
CA ALA A 63 19.34 46.61 0.96
C ALA A 63 17.94 45.97 1.03
N GLU A 64 16.86 46.75 0.82
CA GLU A 64 15.50 46.24 0.75
C GLU A 64 15.34 45.19 -0.38
N LEU A 65 15.89 45.47 -1.56
CA LEU A 65 15.89 44.51 -2.66
C LEU A 65 16.63 43.22 -2.30
N ALA A 66 17.76 43.30 -1.62
CA ALA A 66 18.52 42.15 -1.16
C ALA A 66 17.73 41.32 -0.13
N ASP A 67 17.03 42.00 0.79
CA ASP A 67 16.16 41.33 1.78
C ASP A 67 14.97 40.62 1.12
N ASP A 68 14.32 41.25 0.14
CA ASP A 68 13.23 40.66 -0.63
C ASP A 68 13.71 39.44 -1.43
N LEU A 69 14.85 39.54 -2.12
CA LEU A 69 15.48 38.43 -2.81
C LEU A 69 15.83 37.28 -1.86
N ASN A 70 16.43 37.65 -0.72
CA ASN A 70 16.76 36.65 0.32
C ASN A 70 15.54 35.89 0.79
N PHE A 71 14.47 36.58 1.13
CA PHE A 71 13.20 36.00 1.53
C PHE A 71 12.62 35.09 0.42
N GLY A 72 12.60 35.57 -0.83
CA GLY A 72 12.11 34.81 -1.98
C GLY A 72 12.91 33.51 -2.20
N ILE A 73 14.25 33.61 -2.18
CA ILE A 73 15.12 32.43 -2.37
C ILE A 73 14.93 31.41 -1.24
N LEU A 74 14.90 31.85 0.02
CA LEU A 74 14.68 30.95 1.16
C LEU A 74 13.32 30.28 1.11
N THR A 75 12.28 31.03 0.77
CA THR A 75 10.92 30.50 0.62
C THR A 75 10.87 29.40 -0.46
N LEU A 76 11.45 29.64 -1.64
CA LEU A 76 11.51 28.67 -2.72
C LEU A 76 12.33 27.43 -2.35
N ARG A 77 13.46 27.60 -1.68
CA ARG A 77 14.29 26.48 -1.19
C ARG A 77 13.53 25.62 -0.17
N THR A 78 12.86 26.25 0.79
CA THR A 78 12.07 25.55 1.81
C THR A 78 10.92 24.76 1.16
N ARG A 79 10.22 25.40 0.22
CA ARG A 79 9.15 24.74 -0.52
C ARG A 79 9.65 23.54 -1.32
N ALA A 80 10.73 23.70 -2.07
CA ALA A 80 11.32 22.60 -2.85
C ALA A 80 11.81 21.44 -1.96
N ALA A 81 12.39 21.76 -0.78
CA ALA A 81 12.80 20.75 0.19
C ALA A 81 11.59 19.99 0.75
N HIS A 82 10.51 20.70 1.07
CA HIS A 82 9.27 20.10 1.57
C HIS A 82 8.62 19.16 0.54
N GLU A 83 8.52 19.60 -0.71
CA GLU A 83 7.99 18.80 -1.82
C GLU A 83 8.81 17.50 -2.03
N ARG A 84 10.14 17.59 -1.99
CA ARG A 84 11.03 16.41 -2.07
C ARG A 84 10.84 15.46 -0.90
N LEU A 85 10.67 15.98 0.32
CA LEU A 85 10.46 15.16 1.52
C LEU A 85 9.11 14.42 1.44
N GLN A 86 8.06 15.12 1.02
CA GLN A 86 6.74 14.51 0.81
C GLN A 86 6.79 13.39 -0.23
N GLU A 87 7.43 13.63 -1.37
CA GLU A 87 7.57 12.60 -2.41
C GLU A 87 8.36 11.38 -1.91
N ALA A 88 9.46 11.60 -1.19
CA ALA A 88 10.26 10.53 -0.61
C ALA A 88 9.46 9.73 0.44
N HIS A 89 8.64 10.42 1.24
CA HIS A 89 7.78 9.78 2.25
C HIS A 89 6.71 8.90 1.60
N LEU A 90 6.02 9.40 0.57
CA LEU A 90 5.03 8.63 -0.18
C LEU A 90 5.64 7.38 -0.82
N LYS A 91 6.78 7.52 -1.49
CA LYS A 91 7.51 6.38 -2.07
C LYS A 91 7.93 5.34 -1.02
N SER A 92 8.37 5.80 0.15
CA SER A 92 8.77 4.90 1.24
C SER A 92 7.57 4.15 1.82
N ALA A 93 6.43 4.83 2.00
CA ALA A 93 5.20 4.21 2.49
C ALA A 93 4.68 3.15 1.52
N GLU A 94 4.66 3.44 0.21
CA GLU A 94 4.25 2.49 -0.81
C GLU A 94 5.17 1.25 -0.84
N ARG A 95 6.48 1.46 -0.83
CA ARG A 95 7.45 0.36 -0.80
C ARG A 95 7.31 -0.53 0.44
N LEU A 96 7.01 0.09 1.61
CA LEU A 96 6.75 -0.67 2.83
C LEU A 96 5.48 -1.51 2.68
N ARG A 97 4.42 -0.94 2.11
CA ARG A 97 3.16 -1.64 1.85
C ARG A 97 3.35 -2.85 0.94
N GLU A 98 4.05 -2.68 -0.19
CA GLU A 98 4.39 -3.77 -1.10
C GLU A 98 5.19 -4.87 -0.39
N THR A 99 6.23 -4.50 0.35
CA THR A 99 7.08 -5.45 1.09
C THR A 99 6.27 -6.24 2.12
N LEU A 100 5.35 -5.60 2.84
CA LEU A 100 4.47 -6.27 3.81
C LEU A 100 3.54 -7.25 3.10
N THR A 101 2.93 -6.85 1.98
CA THR A 101 2.05 -7.72 1.18
C THR A 101 2.80 -8.94 0.66
N ASP A 102 4.01 -8.76 0.14
CA ASP A 102 4.84 -9.87 -0.36
C ASP A 102 5.30 -10.79 0.78
N THR A 103 5.59 -10.25 1.95
CA THR A 103 5.92 -11.05 3.14
C THR A 103 4.73 -11.92 3.56
N ILE A 104 3.53 -11.36 3.58
CA ILE A 104 2.30 -12.10 3.89
C ILE A 104 2.06 -13.22 2.87
N ARG A 105 2.22 -12.93 1.58
CA ARG A 105 2.13 -13.94 0.52
C ARG A 105 3.16 -15.06 0.71
N ALA A 106 4.40 -14.74 1.06
CA ALA A 106 5.45 -15.73 1.29
C ALA A 106 5.11 -16.64 2.49
N VAL A 107 4.56 -16.09 3.57
CA VAL A 107 4.08 -16.87 4.72
C VAL A 107 2.91 -17.76 4.32
N ALA A 108 1.92 -17.24 3.59
CA ALA A 108 0.79 -18.02 3.07
C ALA A 108 1.25 -19.20 2.21
N LEU A 109 2.15 -18.95 1.26
CA LEU A 109 2.76 -19.99 0.42
C LEU A 109 3.52 -21.05 1.23
N THR A 110 4.12 -20.68 2.35
CA THR A 110 4.82 -21.64 3.23
C THR A 110 3.84 -22.63 3.87
N VAL A 111 2.67 -22.14 4.27
CA VAL A 111 1.59 -22.99 4.81
C VAL A 111 0.96 -23.84 3.69
N GLU A 112 0.69 -23.22 2.54
CA GLU A 112 0.16 -23.89 1.35
C GLU A 112 1.05 -25.06 0.89
N LYS A 113 2.38 -24.92 0.93
CA LYS A 113 3.32 -26.00 0.57
C LYS A 113 3.29 -27.21 1.51
N ARG A 114 2.69 -27.10 2.71
CA ARG A 114 2.45 -28.24 3.60
C ARG A 114 1.22 -29.02 3.23
N ASP A 115 0.29 -28.40 2.51
CA ASP A 115 -0.88 -29.03 1.90
C ASP A 115 -0.65 -29.07 0.38
N PRO A 116 -0.09 -30.15 -0.17
CA PRO A 116 0.31 -30.25 -1.57
C PRO A 116 -0.86 -30.13 -2.56
N TYR A 117 -2.08 -29.98 -2.06
CA TYR A 117 -3.31 -29.92 -2.84
C TYR A 117 -3.83 -28.51 -3.04
N THR A 118 -3.16 -27.52 -2.45
CA THR A 118 -3.59 -26.12 -2.46
C THR A 118 -2.66 -25.22 -3.27
N ALA A 119 -1.74 -25.77 -4.10
CA ALA A 119 -0.83 -24.98 -4.91
C ALA A 119 -1.59 -24.00 -5.82
N GLY A 120 -1.47 -22.69 -5.53
CA GLY A 120 -2.17 -21.61 -6.23
C GLY A 120 -3.64 -21.42 -5.83
N HIS A 121 -4.19 -22.24 -4.93
CA HIS A 121 -5.56 -22.14 -4.43
C HIS A 121 -5.83 -20.75 -3.82
N GLN A 122 -5.00 -20.33 -2.88
CA GLN A 122 -5.19 -19.08 -2.15
C GLN A 122 -5.20 -17.86 -3.09
N ASN A 123 -4.35 -17.85 -4.12
CA ASN A 123 -4.33 -16.77 -5.11
C ASN A 123 -5.62 -16.75 -5.94
N LYS A 124 -6.08 -17.91 -6.42
CA LYS A 124 -7.32 -18.04 -7.19
C LYS A 124 -8.54 -17.65 -6.36
N VAL A 125 -8.60 -18.08 -5.09
CA VAL A 125 -9.67 -17.68 -4.17
C VAL A 125 -9.66 -16.17 -3.97
N ALA A 126 -8.50 -15.55 -3.74
CA ALA A 126 -8.38 -14.11 -3.56
C ALA A 126 -8.78 -13.34 -4.84
N GLU A 127 -8.45 -13.86 -6.02
CA GLU A 127 -8.85 -13.29 -7.31
C GLU A 127 -10.36 -13.35 -7.50
N LEU A 128 -10.99 -14.51 -7.24
CA LEU A 128 -12.44 -14.66 -7.33
C LEU A 128 -13.18 -13.83 -6.28
N CYS A 129 -12.67 -13.76 -5.05
CA CYS A 129 -13.20 -12.87 -4.01
C CYS A 129 -13.24 -11.41 -4.47
N ALA A 130 -12.15 -10.94 -5.06
CA ALA A 130 -12.07 -9.57 -5.56
C ALA A 130 -13.04 -9.33 -6.73
N ALA A 131 -13.19 -10.30 -7.63
CA ALA A 131 -14.15 -10.21 -8.73
C ALA A 131 -15.60 -10.15 -8.22
N ILE A 132 -15.97 -11.02 -7.27
CA ILE A 132 -17.30 -10.99 -6.64
C ILE A 132 -17.51 -9.67 -5.90
N GLY A 133 -16.53 -9.20 -5.13
CA GLY A 133 -16.64 -7.95 -4.40
C GLY A 133 -16.84 -6.74 -5.32
N ARG A 134 -16.16 -6.67 -6.46
CA ARG A 134 -16.37 -5.62 -7.47
C ARG A 134 -17.76 -5.68 -8.07
N GLU A 135 -18.26 -6.87 -8.41
CA GLU A 135 -19.61 -7.05 -8.93
C GLU A 135 -20.69 -6.63 -7.91
N LEU A 136 -20.36 -6.69 -6.61
CA LEU A 136 -21.21 -6.20 -5.51
C LEU A 136 -20.99 -4.72 -5.18
N GLY A 137 -20.13 -4.01 -5.89
CA GLY A 137 -19.89 -2.56 -5.71
C GLY A 137 -19.01 -2.22 -4.50
N MET A 138 -18.16 -3.14 -4.03
CA MET A 138 -17.17 -2.83 -2.98
C MET A 138 -16.11 -1.85 -3.51
N ASP A 139 -15.71 -0.89 -2.70
CA ASP A 139 -14.60 0.00 -3.01
C ASP A 139 -13.24 -0.73 -2.98
N GLU A 140 -12.23 -0.16 -3.65
CA GLU A 140 -10.91 -0.79 -3.78
C GLU A 140 -10.19 -0.97 -2.43
N ASP A 141 -10.44 -0.12 -1.44
CA ASP A 141 -9.85 -0.27 -0.10
C ASP A 141 -10.39 -1.53 0.60
N ARG A 142 -11.70 -1.72 0.61
CA ARG A 142 -12.33 -2.95 1.14
C ARG A 142 -11.91 -4.20 0.35
N LEU A 143 -11.80 -4.09 -0.99
CA LEU A 143 -11.33 -5.19 -1.84
C LEU A 143 -9.91 -5.61 -1.49
N GLU A 144 -9.04 -4.68 -1.10
CA GLU A 144 -7.69 -5.01 -0.64
C GLU A 144 -7.73 -5.84 0.65
N GLY A 145 -8.55 -5.45 1.62
CA GLY A 145 -8.76 -6.21 2.84
C GLY A 145 -9.31 -7.62 2.58
N LEU A 146 -10.25 -7.74 1.66
CA LEU A 146 -10.81 -9.02 1.24
C LEU A 146 -9.77 -9.92 0.56
N ARG A 147 -8.97 -9.37 -0.37
CA ARG A 147 -7.86 -10.12 -1.00
C ARG A 147 -6.86 -10.61 0.02
N LEU A 148 -6.46 -9.74 0.96
CA LEU A 148 -5.53 -10.11 2.01
C LEU A 148 -6.09 -11.23 2.88
N GLY A 149 -7.34 -11.10 3.36
CA GLY A 149 -8.00 -12.13 4.14
C GLY A 149 -8.10 -13.45 3.39
N ALA A 150 -8.48 -13.42 2.10
CA ALA A 150 -8.55 -14.59 1.25
C ALA A 150 -7.18 -15.25 1.01
N THR A 151 -6.10 -14.46 0.91
CA THR A 151 -4.74 -15.00 0.73
C THR A 151 -4.27 -15.79 1.95
N ILE A 152 -4.69 -15.41 3.15
CA ILE A 152 -4.20 -16.02 4.41
C ILE A 152 -5.29 -16.75 5.20
N HIS A 153 -6.48 -16.96 4.63
CA HIS A 153 -7.61 -17.54 5.37
C HIS A 153 -7.28 -18.89 6.03
N ASP A 154 -6.43 -19.67 5.38
CA ASP A 154 -6.00 -21.00 5.77
C ASP A 154 -4.69 -21.02 6.60
N ILE A 155 -4.16 -19.87 7.03
CA ILE A 155 -2.87 -19.80 7.76
C ILE A 155 -2.86 -20.69 9.00
N GLY A 156 -3.99 -20.90 9.64
CA GLY A 156 -4.13 -21.76 10.82
C GLY A 156 -3.91 -23.25 10.54
N LYS A 157 -3.95 -23.71 9.29
CA LYS A 157 -3.60 -25.07 8.90
C LYS A 157 -2.15 -25.45 9.26
N VAL A 158 -1.30 -24.45 9.57
CA VAL A 158 0.06 -24.70 10.11
C VAL A 158 0.02 -25.58 11.36
N TYR A 159 -1.03 -25.53 12.14
CA TYR A 159 -1.21 -26.30 13.38
C TYR A 159 -1.67 -27.74 13.11
N ILE A 160 -2.24 -28.03 11.96
CA ILE A 160 -2.77 -29.35 11.61
C ILE A 160 -1.61 -30.26 11.18
N PRO A 161 -1.50 -31.50 11.74
CA PRO A 161 -0.52 -32.48 11.30
C PRO A 161 -0.63 -32.80 9.80
N ALA A 162 0.51 -32.91 9.13
CA ALA A 162 0.54 -33.19 7.68
C ALA A 162 -0.13 -34.52 7.34
N GLU A 163 -0.07 -35.51 8.23
CA GLU A 163 -0.69 -36.81 8.09
C GLU A 163 -2.22 -36.73 8.03
N ILE A 164 -2.82 -35.71 8.64
CA ILE A 164 -4.26 -35.46 8.58
C ILE A 164 -4.60 -34.69 7.31
N LEU A 165 -3.84 -33.62 6.99
CA LEU A 165 -4.07 -32.81 5.79
C LEU A 165 -3.92 -33.64 4.51
N ASN A 166 -2.95 -34.56 4.48
CA ASN A 166 -2.59 -35.36 3.31
C ASN A 166 -3.25 -36.73 3.28
N ARG A 167 -4.15 -37.04 4.23
CA ARG A 167 -4.78 -38.35 4.32
C ARG A 167 -5.69 -38.66 3.13
N PRO A 168 -5.47 -39.77 2.42
CA PRO A 168 -6.39 -40.22 1.40
C PRO A 168 -7.69 -40.73 2.02
N GLY A 169 -8.83 -40.30 1.46
CA GLY A 169 -10.15 -40.78 1.85
C GLY A 169 -10.85 -39.91 2.91
N LYS A 170 -11.80 -40.53 3.63
CA LYS A 170 -12.60 -39.78 4.63
C LYS A 170 -11.86 -39.68 5.94
N LEU A 171 -11.90 -38.48 6.51
CA LEU A 171 -11.41 -38.18 7.86
C LEU A 171 -12.33 -38.80 8.91
N SER A 172 -11.77 -39.21 10.04
CA SER A 172 -12.54 -39.52 11.25
C SER A 172 -13.16 -38.23 11.83
N ALA A 173 -14.18 -38.41 12.67
CA ALA A 173 -14.80 -37.26 13.34
C ALA A 173 -13.79 -36.42 14.14
N ALA A 174 -12.85 -37.08 14.86
CA ALA A 174 -11.81 -36.39 15.63
C ALA A 174 -10.84 -35.63 14.75
N GLU A 175 -10.44 -36.17 13.62
CA GLU A 175 -9.56 -35.47 12.65
C GLU A 175 -10.27 -34.27 12.00
N PHE A 176 -11.55 -34.44 11.69
CA PHE A 176 -12.34 -33.32 11.16
C PHE A 176 -12.52 -32.19 12.18
N GLU A 177 -12.75 -32.51 13.46
CA GLU A 177 -12.78 -31.51 14.53
C GLU A 177 -11.44 -30.78 14.65
N MET A 178 -10.31 -31.49 14.48
CA MET A 178 -9.01 -30.84 14.45
C MET A 178 -8.88 -29.87 13.26
N ILE A 179 -9.35 -30.24 12.07
CA ILE A 179 -9.35 -29.32 10.92
C ILE A 179 -10.22 -28.09 11.20
N LYS A 180 -11.37 -28.23 11.83
CA LYS A 180 -12.25 -27.12 12.17
C LYS A 180 -11.62 -26.08 13.10
N SER A 181 -10.51 -26.38 13.76
CA SER A 181 -9.81 -25.43 14.61
C SER A 181 -8.98 -24.39 13.85
N HIS A 182 -8.69 -24.62 12.54
CA HIS A 182 -7.79 -23.71 11.82
C HIS A 182 -8.28 -22.26 11.71
N PRO A 183 -9.58 -21.88 11.66
CA PRO A 183 -9.99 -20.48 11.67
C PRO A 183 -9.63 -19.78 12.98
N GLU A 184 -9.80 -20.46 14.12
CA GLU A 184 -9.43 -19.92 15.42
C GLU A 184 -7.92 -19.78 15.58
N VAL A 185 -7.17 -20.81 15.19
CA VAL A 185 -5.70 -20.78 15.19
C VAL A 185 -5.18 -19.68 14.24
N GLY A 186 -5.78 -19.56 13.05
CA GLY A 186 -5.45 -18.51 12.09
C GLY A 186 -5.67 -17.12 12.67
N TYR A 187 -6.80 -16.90 13.32
CA TYR A 187 -7.08 -15.67 14.04
C TYR A 187 -6.03 -15.39 15.14
N ASP A 188 -5.69 -16.40 15.94
CA ASP A 188 -4.72 -16.27 17.02
C ASP A 188 -3.32 -15.88 16.53
N ILE A 189 -2.92 -16.37 15.35
CA ILE A 189 -1.65 -16.02 14.72
C ILE A 189 -1.60 -14.53 14.37
N ILE A 190 -2.70 -13.97 13.87
CA ILE A 190 -2.70 -12.60 13.32
C ILE A 190 -3.30 -11.54 14.25
N LYS A 191 -3.96 -11.90 15.35
CA LYS A 191 -4.69 -10.97 16.26
C LYS A 191 -3.85 -9.82 16.82
N GLY A 192 -2.52 -10.01 16.85
CA GLY A 192 -1.57 -8.96 17.28
C GLY A 192 -1.25 -7.93 16.20
N ILE A 193 -1.64 -8.16 14.94
CA ILE A 193 -1.38 -7.27 13.81
C ILE A 193 -2.57 -6.33 13.66
N LYS A 194 -2.30 -5.02 13.63
CA LYS A 194 -3.33 -4.00 13.43
C LYS A 194 -3.57 -3.77 11.94
N PHE A 195 -4.44 -4.58 11.36
CA PHE A 195 -4.90 -4.34 9.99
C PHE A 195 -5.93 -3.22 9.96
N PRO A 196 -5.98 -2.39 8.88
CA PRO A 196 -7.06 -1.42 8.70
C PRO A 196 -8.40 -2.08 8.33
N TRP A 197 -8.37 -3.34 7.91
CA TRP A 197 -9.51 -4.15 7.50
C TRP A 197 -9.81 -5.29 8.48
N PRO A 198 -11.00 -5.86 8.47
CA PRO A 198 -11.41 -6.91 9.40
C PRO A 198 -10.82 -8.30 9.06
N VAL A 199 -9.52 -8.37 8.71
CA VAL A 199 -8.85 -9.61 8.27
C VAL A 199 -9.03 -10.76 9.26
N GLY A 200 -8.94 -10.47 10.57
CA GLY A 200 -9.15 -11.48 11.60
C GLY A 200 -10.57 -12.08 11.58
N GLN A 201 -11.59 -11.24 11.32
CA GLN A 201 -12.97 -11.72 11.20
C GLN A 201 -13.17 -12.52 9.92
N ILE A 202 -12.54 -12.13 8.81
CA ILE A 202 -12.56 -12.89 7.56
C ILE A 202 -12.05 -14.32 7.80
N ILE A 203 -10.87 -14.46 8.43
CA ILE A 203 -10.28 -15.77 8.75
C ILE A 203 -11.16 -16.56 9.71
N MET A 204 -11.68 -15.92 10.75
CA MET A 204 -12.50 -16.60 11.75
C MET A 204 -13.81 -17.12 11.17
N GLN A 205 -14.40 -16.42 10.19
CA GLN A 205 -15.79 -16.63 9.77
C GLN A 205 -15.94 -17.32 8.39
N HIS A 206 -14.85 -17.60 7.65
CA HIS A 206 -14.96 -18.09 6.27
C HIS A 206 -15.63 -19.48 6.13
N HIS A 207 -15.70 -20.25 7.20
CA HIS A 207 -16.43 -21.52 7.24
C HIS A 207 -17.79 -21.43 7.95
N GLU A 208 -18.20 -20.24 8.36
CA GLU A 208 -19.57 -20.04 8.84
C GLU A 208 -20.57 -20.17 7.69
N ARG A 209 -21.81 -20.51 8.02
CA ARG A 209 -22.92 -20.70 7.08
C ARG A 209 -24.12 -19.87 7.54
N LEU A 210 -24.89 -19.29 6.61
CA LEU A 210 -25.99 -18.39 6.96
C LEU A 210 -27.03 -19.03 7.90
N ASP A 211 -27.21 -20.34 7.82
CA ASP A 211 -28.13 -21.11 8.66
C ASP A 211 -27.58 -21.44 10.06
N GLY A 212 -26.29 -21.12 10.32
CA GLY A 212 -25.59 -21.43 11.56
C GLY A 212 -25.02 -22.85 11.64
N SER A 213 -25.06 -23.62 10.56
CA SER A 213 -24.45 -24.97 10.50
C SER A 213 -22.93 -24.94 10.31
N GLY A 214 -22.35 -23.75 10.13
CA GLY A 214 -20.92 -23.52 9.98
C GLY A 214 -20.11 -23.63 11.27
N TYR A 215 -18.86 -23.28 11.20
CA TYR A 215 -17.93 -23.29 12.34
C TYR A 215 -16.94 -22.12 12.24
N PRO A 216 -16.26 -21.71 13.33
CA PRO A 216 -16.23 -22.33 14.65
C PRO A 216 -17.36 -21.89 15.61
N LYS A 217 -18.05 -20.76 15.31
CA LYS A 217 -19.00 -20.14 16.25
C LYS A 217 -20.47 -20.42 15.96
N GLY A 218 -20.78 -20.94 14.77
CA GLY A 218 -22.15 -21.16 14.32
C GLY A 218 -22.94 -19.85 14.12
N LEU A 219 -22.27 -18.80 13.62
CA LEU A 219 -22.86 -17.51 13.33
C LEU A 219 -23.93 -17.61 12.25
N LYS A 220 -24.94 -16.71 12.29
CA LYS A 220 -26.08 -16.74 11.37
C LYS A 220 -26.25 -15.42 10.64
N GLY A 221 -26.64 -15.48 9.38
CA GLY A 221 -27.06 -14.32 8.59
C GLY A 221 -26.06 -13.18 8.68
N ASP A 222 -26.52 -12.01 9.15
CA ASP A 222 -25.73 -10.79 9.24
C ASP A 222 -24.69 -10.74 10.37
N GLU A 223 -24.63 -11.76 11.23
CA GLU A 223 -23.53 -11.93 12.19
C GLU A 223 -22.21 -12.26 11.46
N ILE A 224 -22.32 -12.79 10.23
CA ILE A 224 -21.18 -13.09 9.34
C ILE A 224 -20.91 -11.87 8.46
N ILE A 225 -19.70 -11.31 8.55
CA ILE A 225 -19.35 -10.15 7.73
C ILE A 225 -19.39 -10.47 6.23
N LEU A 226 -19.70 -9.49 5.41
CA LEU A 226 -19.85 -9.66 3.95
C LEU A 226 -18.60 -10.27 3.31
N GLU A 227 -17.42 -9.84 3.71
CA GLU A 227 -16.14 -10.34 3.22
C GLU A 227 -15.98 -11.85 3.45
N ALA A 228 -16.39 -12.36 4.62
CA ALA A 228 -16.34 -13.78 4.93
C ALA A 228 -17.40 -14.56 4.14
N ARG A 229 -18.59 -13.98 3.92
CA ARG A 229 -19.64 -14.57 3.07
C ARG A 229 -19.20 -14.70 1.61
N ILE A 230 -18.49 -13.69 1.08
CA ILE A 230 -17.89 -13.74 -0.26
C ILE A 230 -16.82 -14.83 -0.32
N LEU A 231 -15.93 -14.86 0.66
CA LEU A 231 -14.86 -15.86 0.73
C LEU A 231 -15.41 -17.28 0.78
N ALA A 232 -16.47 -17.55 1.55
CA ALA A 232 -17.11 -18.85 1.62
C ALA A 232 -17.62 -19.37 0.27
N VAL A 233 -18.10 -18.47 -0.60
CA VAL A 233 -18.53 -18.78 -1.97
C VAL A 233 -17.30 -19.08 -2.84
N ALA A 234 -16.32 -18.17 -2.85
CA ALA A 234 -15.14 -18.28 -3.70
C ALA A 234 -14.29 -19.52 -3.37
N ASP A 235 -14.06 -19.78 -2.08
CA ASP A 235 -13.33 -20.96 -1.60
C ASP A 235 -14.02 -22.26 -2.05
N THR A 236 -15.33 -22.34 -1.88
CA THR A 236 -16.10 -23.53 -2.31
C THR A 236 -15.98 -23.75 -3.82
N VAL A 237 -16.13 -22.71 -4.62
CA VAL A 237 -16.08 -22.83 -6.09
C VAL A 237 -14.68 -23.27 -6.54
N GLU A 238 -13.62 -22.62 -6.04
CA GLU A 238 -12.25 -22.98 -6.38
C GLU A 238 -11.91 -24.39 -5.92
N ALA A 239 -12.25 -24.76 -4.70
CA ALA A 239 -12.00 -26.09 -4.15
C ALA A 239 -12.71 -27.22 -4.91
N MET A 240 -13.88 -26.95 -5.50
CA MET A 240 -14.58 -27.90 -6.33
C MET A 240 -14.05 -27.99 -7.76
N MET A 241 -13.54 -26.90 -8.30
CA MET A 241 -12.95 -26.85 -9.64
C MET A 241 -11.57 -27.49 -9.69
N SER A 242 -10.78 -27.32 -8.62
CA SER A 242 -9.39 -27.78 -8.56
C SER A 242 -9.28 -29.29 -8.40
N HIS A 243 -8.28 -29.86 -9.10
CA HIS A 243 -7.91 -31.27 -8.94
C HIS A 243 -7.29 -31.49 -7.56
N ARG A 244 -7.79 -32.52 -6.86
CA ARG A 244 -7.15 -33.04 -5.64
C ARG A 244 -6.70 -34.47 -5.91
N PRO A 245 -5.59 -34.99 -5.38
CA PRO A 245 -5.04 -36.30 -5.73
C PRO A 245 -6.00 -37.46 -5.55
N TYR A 246 -6.98 -37.27 -4.67
CA TYR A 246 -7.98 -38.32 -4.38
C TYR A 246 -9.33 -38.04 -5.04
N ARG A 247 -9.49 -36.92 -5.73
CA ARG A 247 -10.71 -36.52 -6.40
C ARG A 247 -10.38 -35.62 -7.59
N PRO A 248 -10.69 -36.00 -8.82
CA PRO A 248 -10.67 -35.07 -9.95
C PRO A 248 -11.55 -33.86 -9.64
N GLY A 249 -11.18 -32.70 -10.14
CA GLY A 249 -12.02 -31.52 -10.07
C GLY A 249 -13.42 -31.86 -10.63
N LEU A 250 -14.45 -31.42 -9.93
CA LEU A 250 -15.82 -31.66 -10.35
C LEU A 250 -16.23 -30.77 -11.54
N GLY A 251 -15.41 -29.80 -11.86
CA GLY A 251 -15.65 -28.82 -12.92
C GLY A 251 -16.53 -27.64 -12.48
N LEU A 252 -16.55 -26.62 -13.32
CA LEU A 252 -17.24 -25.35 -13.07
C LEU A 252 -18.75 -25.55 -12.86
N ASP A 253 -19.40 -26.35 -13.73
CA ASP A 253 -20.85 -26.52 -13.67
C ASP A 253 -21.33 -27.16 -12.36
N ALA A 254 -20.58 -28.13 -11.84
CA ALA A 254 -20.87 -28.72 -10.54
C ALA A 254 -20.63 -27.77 -9.38
N ALA A 255 -19.58 -26.95 -9.46
CA ALA A 255 -19.29 -25.94 -8.44
C ALA A 255 -20.38 -24.87 -8.38
N LEU A 256 -20.79 -24.32 -9.52
CA LEU A 256 -21.88 -23.36 -9.60
C LEU A 256 -23.20 -23.93 -9.14
N ALA A 257 -23.56 -25.19 -9.54
CA ALA A 257 -24.76 -25.86 -9.07
C ALA A 257 -24.78 -26.01 -7.54
N GLN A 258 -23.64 -26.35 -6.92
CA GLN A 258 -23.52 -26.51 -5.48
C GLN A 258 -23.82 -25.18 -4.73
N ILE A 259 -23.24 -24.08 -5.18
CA ILE A 259 -23.48 -22.80 -4.51
C ILE A 259 -24.91 -22.28 -4.75
N GLN A 260 -25.49 -22.57 -5.90
CA GLN A 260 -26.89 -22.25 -6.23
C GLN A 260 -27.88 -23.10 -5.41
N GLU A 261 -27.63 -24.41 -5.25
CA GLU A 261 -28.48 -25.29 -4.42
C GLU A 261 -28.52 -24.82 -2.96
N LYS A 262 -27.41 -24.36 -2.43
CA LYS A 262 -27.28 -23.88 -1.05
C LYS A 262 -27.39 -22.37 -0.89
N ARG A 263 -27.82 -21.66 -1.93
CA ARG A 263 -28.11 -20.24 -1.92
C ARG A 263 -29.13 -19.93 -0.81
N ASP A 264 -28.90 -18.87 -0.06
CA ASP A 264 -29.74 -18.40 1.05
C ASP A 264 -29.80 -19.34 2.28
N THR A 265 -29.14 -20.49 2.23
CA THR A 265 -28.99 -21.39 3.38
C THR A 265 -27.55 -21.41 3.89
N TRP A 266 -26.60 -21.74 3.04
CA TRP A 266 -25.17 -21.72 3.38
C TRP A 266 -24.47 -20.48 2.87
N TYR A 267 -24.85 -20.02 1.67
CA TYR A 267 -24.17 -18.96 0.94
C TYR A 267 -25.02 -17.74 0.77
N ASP A 268 -24.37 -16.59 0.85
CA ASP A 268 -24.99 -15.29 0.62
C ASP A 268 -25.58 -15.22 -0.80
N PRO A 269 -26.88 -14.85 -0.92
CA PRO A 269 -27.53 -14.79 -2.21
C PRO A 269 -26.85 -13.83 -3.19
N ALA A 270 -26.45 -12.65 -2.74
CA ALA A 270 -25.84 -11.64 -3.61
C ALA A 270 -24.45 -12.08 -4.07
N ALA A 271 -23.63 -12.66 -3.18
CA ALA A 271 -22.31 -13.20 -3.51
C ALA A 271 -22.43 -14.41 -4.47
N THR A 272 -23.40 -15.30 -4.23
CA THR A 272 -23.69 -16.44 -5.11
C THR A 272 -24.08 -15.97 -6.51
N ASP A 273 -25.04 -15.06 -6.60
CA ASP A 273 -25.53 -14.54 -7.89
C ASP A 273 -24.42 -13.81 -8.65
N ALA A 274 -23.60 -13.00 -7.95
CA ALA A 274 -22.43 -12.33 -8.53
C ALA A 274 -21.40 -13.33 -9.07
N CYS A 275 -21.10 -14.40 -8.30
CA CYS A 275 -20.19 -15.46 -8.75
C CYS A 275 -20.70 -16.15 -10.02
N VAL A 276 -21.99 -16.52 -10.07
CA VAL A 276 -22.59 -17.13 -11.24
C VAL A 276 -22.51 -16.21 -12.47
N ARG A 277 -22.85 -14.93 -12.32
CA ARG A 277 -22.74 -13.95 -13.42
C ARG A 277 -21.31 -13.81 -13.94
N LEU A 278 -20.32 -13.78 -13.06
CA LEU A 278 -18.92 -13.69 -13.46
C LEU A 278 -18.52 -14.79 -14.42
N PHE A 279 -18.84 -16.04 -14.10
CA PHE A 279 -18.49 -17.17 -14.95
C PHE A 279 -19.39 -17.35 -16.18
N ARG A 280 -20.69 -17.01 -16.11
CA ARG A 280 -21.65 -17.25 -17.19
C ARG A 280 -21.77 -16.08 -18.17
N GLU A 281 -21.59 -14.85 -17.71
CA GLU A 281 -21.89 -13.65 -18.48
C GLU A 281 -20.67 -12.76 -18.71
N ARG A 282 -19.64 -12.84 -17.82
CA ARG A 282 -18.44 -12.00 -17.87
C ARG A 282 -17.18 -12.73 -18.33
N ASP A 283 -17.30 -14.01 -18.71
CA ASP A 283 -16.18 -14.89 -19.15
C ASP A 283 -14.99 -14.88 -18.16
N PHE A 284 -15.28 -14.83 -16.86
CA PHE A 284 -14.25 -14.87 -15.83
C PHE A 284 -13.49 -16.18 -15.90
N ARG A 285 -12.16 -16.09 -15.88
CA ARG A 285 -11.24 -17.24 -15.82
C ARG A 285 -10.14 -16.92 -14.83
N PHE A 286 -9.70 -17.94 -14.11
CA PHE A 286 -8.51 -17.83 -13.29
C PHE A 286 -7.27 -17.67 -14.17
N GLU A 287 -6.37 -16.74 -13.79
CA GLU A 287 -5.07 -16.55 -14.43
C GLU A 287 -4.05 -17.62 -14.02
#